data_d1a1d8793fcec8901431cc13627c2c62
#
_entry.id   d1a1d8793fcec8901431cc13627c2c62
#
_cell.length_a   1.000
_cell.length_b   1.000
_cell.length_c   1.000
_cell.angle_alpha   90.00
_cell.angle_beta   90.00
_cell.angle_gamma   90.00
#
_symmetry.space_group_name_H-M   'P 1'
#
loop_
_entity.id
_entity.type
_entity.pdbx_description
1 polymer ?
#
loop_
_entity_poly.entity_id
_entity_poly.type
_entity_poly.pdbx_seq_one_letter_code
_entity_poly.pdbx_strand_id
1 'polypeptide(L)'
;MKKVIRFSRFFVPALILSAAILISGMYRLFTVGINFGIDFKPGLMQDVKIADTVFTLSYTGTSSVSVDTSAQGFNLVVSGLGSEKTTHSFGYLQYKTAGEMLAALNAVPGIEAKLEVPENTPVSNLFTSSSLSRTLSASKTPVYIADTSQVHSIENVRSALQS
;
A
#
# COMPACT_ATOMS: atom_id res chain seq x y z
N MET A 1 -30.34 40.86 59.29
CA MET A 1 -29.12 41.57 58.91
C MET A 1 -28.51 40.88 57.70
N LYS A 2 -28.48 41.50 56.50
CA LYS A 2 -27.88 40.93 55.29
C LYS A 2 -26.35 41.09 55.39
N LYS A 3 -25.61 39.99 55.46
CA LYS A 3 -24.14 39.97 55.41
C LYS A 3 -23.70 40.42 54.03
N VAL A 4 -23.14 41.62 53.90
CA VAL A 4 -22.55 42.12 52.67
C VAL A 4 -21.20 41.39 52.47
N ILE A 5 -21.16 40.50 51.52
CA ILE A 5 -19.91 39.81 51.12
C ILE A 5 -19.07 40.77 50.33
N ARG A 6 -17.92 41.20 50.87
CA ARG A 6 -16.96 42.09 50.14
C ARG A 6 -16.19 41.23 49.17
N PHE A 7 -16.64 41.17 47.93
CA PHE A 7 -16.07 40.43 46.84
C PHE A 7 -14.63 40.86 46.50
N SER A 8 -14.32 42.15 46.72
CA SER A 8 -13.01 42.75 46.44
C SER A 8 -11.85 42.09 47.21
N ARG A 9 -12.13 41.48 48.37
CA ARG A 9 -11.10 40.82 49.23
C ARG A 9 -10.59 39.50 48.60
N PHE A 10 -11.38 38.86 47.72
CA PHE A 10 -11.02 37.64 47.04
C PHE A 10 -10.39 37.87 45.66
N PHE A 11 -10.36 39.13 45.17
CA PHE A 11 -9.84 39.44 43.86
C PHE A 11 -8.33 39.21 43.73
N VAL A 12 -7.57 39.62 44.74
CA VAL A 12 -6.10 39.44 44.73
C VAL A 12 -5.71 37.95 44.79
N PRO A 13 -6.24 37.11 45.74
CA PRO A 13 -5.90 35.68 45.75
C PRO A 13 -6.39 34.94 44.50
N ALA A 14 -7.53 35.32 43.91
CA ALA A 14 -8.01 34.71 42.67
C ALA A 14 -7.10 35.05 41.47
N LEU A 15 -6.58 36.30 41.40
CA LEU A 15 -5.66 36.74 40.36
C LEU A 15 -4.33 36.00 40.47
N ILE A 16 -3.80 35.79 41.69
CA ILE A 16 -2.57 35.02 41.93
C ILE A 16 -2.75 33.56 41.50
N LEU A 17 -3.89 32.94 41.87
CA LEU A 17 -4.19 31.59 41.47
C LEU A 17 -4.29 31.41 39.97
N SER A 18 -4.98 32.34 39.28
CA SER A 18 -5.11 32.34 37.84
C SER A 18 -3.74 32.47 37.14
N ALA A 19 -2.92 33.42 37.62
CA ALA A 19 -1.57 33.57 37.09
C ALA A 19 -0.70 32.31 37.28
N ALA A 20 -0.78 31.68 38.42
CA ALA A 20 -0.04 30.43 38.70
C ALA A 20 -0.46 29.29 37.75
N ILE A 21 -1.75 29.15 37.48
CA ILE A 21 -2.27 28.14 36.54
C ILE A 21 -1.79 28.43 35.13
N LEU A 22 -1.85 29.70 34.68
CA LEU A 22 -1.37 30.10 33.33
C LEU A 22 0.14 29.82 33.16
N ILE A 23 0.94 30.21 34.15
CA ILE A 23 2.39 30.00 34.12
C ILE A 23 2.71 28.50 34.11
N SER A 24 2.02 27.72 34.93
CA SER A 24 2.19 26.25 34.97
C SER A 24 1.78 25.59 33.66
N GLY A 25 0.68 26.02 33.06
CA GLY A 25 0.23 25.54 31.74
C GLY A 25 1.22 25.87 30.63
N MET A 26 1.74 27.11 30.65
CA MET A 26 2.72 27.56 29.66
C MET A 26 4.07 26.82 29.80
N TYR A 27 4.52 26.60 31.05
CA TYR A 27 5.71 25.80 31.33
C TYR A 27 5.54 24.36 30.80
N ARG A 28 4.40 23.72 31.03
CA ARG A 28 4.09 22.38 30.51
C ARG A 28 4.10 22.35 29.00
N LEU A 29 3.55 23.38 28.35
CA LEU A 29 3.53 23.50 26.91
C LEU A 29 4.95 23.52 26.31
N PHE A 30 5.85 24.26 26.91
CA PHE A 30 7.23 24.38 26.42
C PHE A 30 8.12 23.19 26.76
N THR A 31 7.87 22.49 27.89
CA THR A 31 8.72 21.37 28.33
C THR A 31 8.24 20.02 27.77
N VAL A 32 6.95 19.79 27.72
CA VAL A 32 6.36 18.50 27.28
C VAL A 32 5.85 18.60 25.82
N GLY A 33 5.58 19.80 25.32
CA GLY A 33 4.97 20.03 24.02
C GLY A 33 3.50 19.62 23.97
N ILE A 34 2.86 19.88 22.85
CA ILE A 34 1.50 19.42 22.56
C ILE A 34 1.62 18.02 21.96
N ASN A 35 1.08 17.03 22.65
CA ASN A 35 0.97 15.68 22.08
C ASN A 35 -0.22 15.67 21.12
N PHE A 36 0.04 16.01 19.85
CA PHE A 36 -0.94 15.87 18.80
C PHE A 36 -1.21 14.38 18.62
N GLY A 37 -2.49 14.00 18.62
CA GLY A 37 -2.91 12.65 18.22
C GLY A 37 -2.41 12.31 16.81
N ILE A 38 -2.45 11.04 16.46
CA ILE A 38 -2.00 10.52 15.14
C ILE A 38 -2.61 11.32 13.98
N ASP A 39 -3.84 11.81 14.13
CA ASP A 39 -4.57 12.57 13.11
C ASP A 39 -3.98 13.96 12.82
N PHE A 40 -3.18 14.51 13.74
CA PHE A 40 -2.55 15.83 13.60
C PHE A 40 -1.04 15.78 13.36
N LYS A 41 -0.44 14.60 13.36
CA LYS A 41 0.94 14.44 12.89
C LYS A 41 0.93 14.37 11.39
N PRO A 42 1.59 15.28 10.66
CA PRO A 42 1.79 15.12 9.24
C PRO A 42 2.67 13.89 9.03
N GLY A 43 2.04 12.76 8.84
CA GLY A 43 2.66 11.48 8.56
C GLY A 43 1.96 10.90 7.34
N LEU A 44 2.72 10.47 6.34
CA LEU A 44 2.18 9.65 5.27
C LEU A 44 1.78 8.32 5.90
N MET A 45 0.48 8.04 6.02
CA MET A 45 0.02 6.68 6.22
C MET A 45 0.23 5.96 4.89
N GLN A 46 1.30 5.19 4.81
CA GLN A 46 1.54 4.31 3.68
C GLN A 46 1.09 2.91 4.08
N ASP A 47 -0.03 2.46 3.56
CA ASP A 47 -0.41 1.06 3.59
C ASP A 47 0.53 0.30 2.65
N VAL A 48 1.58 -0.28 3.22
CA VAL A 48 2.49 -1.15 2.48
C VAL A 48 1.88 -2.55 2.47
N LYS A 49 1.18 -2.86 1.39
CA LYS A 49 0.74 -4.22 1.13
C LYS A 49 1.94 -5.02 0.65
N ILE A 50 2.50 -5.85 1.50
CA ILE A 50 3.58 -6.77 1.14
C ILE A 50 2.92 -7.92 0.38
N ALA A 51 3.31 -8.11 -0.87
CA ALA A 51 2.80 -9.16 -1.73
C ALA A 51 3.97 -9.91 -2.35
N ASP A 52 3.86 -11.23 -2.39
CA ASP A 52 4.90 -12.08 -2.98
C ASP A 52 4.92 -11.94 -4.51
N THR A 53 6.12 -11.88 -5.07
CA THR A 53 6.30 -11.91 -6.51
C THR A 53 6.09 -13.34 -7.00
N VAL A 54 5.12 -13.54 -7.89
CA VAL A 54 4.83 -14.84 -8.49
C VAL A 54 5.61 -15.02 -9.77
N PHE A 55 5.58 -14.02 -10.63
CA PHE A 55 6.28 -14.03 -11.91
C PHE A 55 7.11 -12.77 -12.08
N THR A 56 8.19 -12.90 -12.83
CA THR A 56 8.86 -11.78 -13.49
C THR A 56 8.66 -11.92 -14.99
N LEU A 57 8.12 -10.87 -15.63
CA LEU A 57 7.83 -10.85 -17.04
C LEU A 57 8.76 -9.88 -17.76
N SER A 58 9.26 -10.27 -18.92
CA SER A 58 9.96 -9.40 -19.88
C SER A 58 9.43 -9.62 -21.28
N TYR A 59 9.56 -8.60 -22.13
CA TYR A 59 9.17 -8.66 -23.53
C TYR A 59 10.27 -8.13 -24.41
N THR A 60 10.66 -8.91 -25.41
CA THR A 60 11.77 -8.60 -26.34
C THR A 60 11.33 -8.45 -27.80
N GLY A 61 10.04 -8.17 -28.04
CA GLY A 61 9.51 -7.96 -29.38
C GLY A 61 9.46 -6.49 -29.80
N THR A 62 9.02 -6.23 -31.04
CA THR A 62 8.86 -4.89 -31.65
C THR A 62 7.46 -4.29 -31.35
N SER A 63 6.51 -5.09 -30.90
CA SER A 63 5.16 -4.64 -30.55
C SER A 63 5.13 -4.06 -29.14
N SER A 64 4.10 -3.28 -28.83
CA SER A 64 3.82 -2.87 -27.45
C SER A 64 2.97 -3.92 -26.78
N VAL A 65 3.44 -4.45 -25.65
CA VAL A 65 2.68 -5.42 -24.86
C VAL A 65 2.34 -4.78 -23.52
N SER A 66 1.07 -4.77 -23.17
CA SER A 66 0.63 -4.32 -21.85
C SER A 66 -0.02 -5.43 -21.05
N VAL A 67 0.19 -5.38 -19.76
CA VAL A 67 -0.40 -6.29 -18.78
C VAL A 67 -1.62 -5.62 -18.18
N ASP A 68 -2.71 -6.32 -18.17
CA ASP A 68 -3.94 -5.93 -17.47
C ASP A 68 -4.36 -7.05 -16.52
N THR A 69 -4.66 -6.71 -15.28
CA THR A 69 -5.03 -7.68 -14.23
C THR A 69 -6.45 -7.40 -13.74
N SER A 70 -7.24 -8.45 -13.63
CA SER A 70 -8.61 -8.39 -13.13
C SER A 70 -8.86 -9.49 -12.10
N ALA A 71 -10.01 -9.44 -11.43
CA ALA A 71 -10.42 -10.50 -10.51
C ALA A 71 -10.66 -11.85 -11.19
N GLN A 72 -10.88 -11.87 -12.50
CA GLN A 72 -11.18 -13.06 -13.29
C GLN A 72 -9.94 -13.66 -13.95
N GLY A 73 -8.89 -12.86 -14.17
CA GLY A 73 -7.74 -13.33 -14.91
C GLY A 73 -6.70 -12.26 -15.16
N PHE A 74 -5.65 -12.69 -15.82
CA PHE A 74 -4.49 -11.94 -16.22
C PHE A 74 -4.50 -11.82 -17.76
N ASN A 75 -4.39 -10.63 -18.30
CA ASN A 75 -4.45 -10.38 -19.74
C ASN A 75 -3.16 -9.75 -20.24
N LEU A 76 -2.67 -10.25 -21.38
CA LEU A 76 -1.61 -9.63 -22.16
C LEU A 76 -2.23 -9.04 -23.42
N VAL A 77 -2.13 -7.75 -23.57
CA VAL A 77 -2.63 -7.02 -24.74
C VAL A 77 -1.44 -6.66 -25.62
N VAL A 78 -1.32 -7.33 -26.74
CA VAL A 78 -0.27 -7.09 -27.76
C VAL A 78 -0.83 -6.10 -28.78
N SER A 79 -0.19 -4.95 -28.92
CA SER A 79 -0.54 -3.92 -29.91
C SER A 79 0.60 -3.82 -30.93
N GLY A 80 0.35 -4.26 -32.16
CA GLY A 80 1.31 -4.16 -33.26
C GLY A 80 1.42 -2.72 -33.80
N LEU A 81 2.31 -2.52 -34.78
CA LEU A 81 2.48 -1.24 -35.50
C LEU A 81 1.29 -0.86 -36.39
N GLY A 82 0.24 -1.70 -36.43
CA GLY A 82 -1.04 -1.47 -37.09
C GLY A 82 -2.19 -1.47 -36.09
N SER A 83 -3.42 -1.39 -36.60
CA SER A 83 -4.65 -1.38 -35.79
C SER A 83 -4.99 -2.72 -35.13
N GLU A 84 -4.16 -3.74 -35.31
CA GLU A 84 -4.42 -5.07 -34.77
C GLU A 84 -4.00 -5.16 -33.30
N LYS A 85 -4.99 -5.38 -32.47
CA LYS A 85 -4.87 -5.62 -31.05
C LYS A 85 -5.20 -7.09 -30.77
N THR A 86 -4.23 -7.84 -30.29
CA THR A 86 -4.45 -9.23 -29.87
C THR A 86 -4.39 -9.30 -28.35
N THR A 87 -5.44 -9.88 -27.75
CA THR A 87 -5.49 -10.06 -26.30
C THR A 87 -5.38 -11.55 -25.98
N HIS A 88 -4.36 -11.91 -25.23
CA HIS A 88 -4.20 -13.23 -24.62
C HIS A 88 -4.72 -13.18 -23.20
N SER A 89 -5.78 -13.93 -22.92
CA SER A 89 -6.43 -13.95 -21.61
C SER A 89 -6.13 -15.26 -20.86
N PHE A 90 -5.67 -15.13 -19.64
CA PHE A 90 -5.32 -16.23 -18.76
C PHE A 90 -6.25 -16.22 -17.55
N GLY A 91 -7.36 -16.95 -17.64
CA GLY A 91 -8.36 -17.00 -16.56
C GLY A 91 -7.90 -17.86 -15.39
N TYR A 92 -8.12 -17.42 -14.16
CA TYR A 92 -7.72 -18.18 -12.95
C TYR A 92 -8.50 -19.48 -12.77
N LEU A 93 -9.66 -19.62 -13.41
CA LEU A 93 -10.40 -20.89 -13.44
C LEU A 93 -9.77 -21.93 -14.37
N GLN A 94 -9.06 -21.46 -15.41
CA GLN A 94 -8.41 -22.31 -16.40
C GLN A 94 -6.98 -22.66 -15.97
N TYR A 95 -6.24 -21.69 -15.46
CA TYR A 95 -4.88 -21.84 -14.98
C TYR A 95 -4.86 -21.66 -13.46
N LYS A 96 -4.90 -22.76 -12.74
CA LYS A 96 -5.08 -22.75 -11.28
C LYS A 96 -3.77 -22.66 -10.52
N THR A 97 -2.68 -23.08 -11.15
CA THR A 97 -1.34 -23.08 -10.53
C THR A 97 -0.40 -22.14 -11.28
N ALA A 98 0.65 -21.71 -10.56
CA ALA A 98 1.67 -20.84 -11.11
C ALA A 98 2.43 -21.52 -12.27
N GLY A 99 2.66 -22.83 -12.19
CA GLY A 99 3.32 -23.59 -13.26
C GLY A 99 2.47 -23.66 -14.54
N GLU A 100 1.16 -23.92 -14.43
CA GLU A 100 0.25 -23.94 -15.59
C GLU A 100 0.19 -22.55 -16.27
N MET A 101 0.10 -21.50 -15.49
CA MET A 101 0.08 -20.14 -16.01
C MET A 101 1.42 -19.75 -16.63
N LEU A 102 2.54 -20.14 -16.03
CA LEU A 102 3.88 -19.91 -16.57
C LEU A 102 4.03 -20.53 -17.96
N ALA A 103 3.62 -21.80 -18.14
CA ALA A 103 3.69 -22.47 -19.44
C ALA A 103 2.88 -21.75 -20.50
N ALA A 104 1.68 -21.28 -20.14
CA ALA A 104 0.83 -20.51 -21.05
C ALA A 104 1.39 -19.13 -21.39
N LEU A 105 2.02 -18.44 -20.45
CA LEU A 105 2.67 -17.15 -20.67
C LEU A 105 3.87 -17.28 -21.63
N ASN A 106 4.71 -18.28 -21.45
CA ASN A 106 5.86 -18.55 -22.31
C ASN A 106 5.47 -19.06 -23.70
N ALA A 107 4.22 -19.46 -23.92
CA ALA A 107 3.71 -19.79 -25.24
C ALA A 107 3.42 -18.53 -26.08
N VAL A 108 3.35 -17.34 -25.49
CA VAL A 108 3.14 -16.07 -26.20
C VAL A 108 4.46 -15.58 -26.80
N PRO A 109 4.54 -15.35 -28.12
CA PRO A 109 5.78 -14.96 -28.77
C PRO A 109 6.39 -13.66 -28.20
N GLY A 110 7.68 -13.71 -27.87
CA GLY A 110 8.42 -12.58 -27.34
C GLY A 110 8.25 -12.32 -25.84
N ILE A 111 7.37 -13.04 -25.16
CA ILE A 111 7.25 -13.03 -23.70
C ILE A 111 8.23 -14.03 -23.10
N GLU A 112 8.97 -13.57 -22.11
CA GLU A 112 9.77 -14.42 -21.23
C GLU A 112 9.25 -14.25 -19.81
N ALA A 113 8.65 -15.31 -19.29
CA ALA A 113 8.14 -15.37 -17.92
C ALA A 113 9.04 -16.29 -17.09
N LYS A 114 9.39 -15.83 -15.89
CA LYS A 114 10.13 -16.60 -14.90
C LYS A 114 9.33 -16.70 -13.61
N LEU A 115 9.25 -17.89 -13.05
CA LEU A 115 8.59 -18.18 -11.80
C LEU A 115 9.49 -17.85 -10.61
N GLU A 116 8.93 -17.21 -9.58
CA GLU A 116 9.63 -16.88 -8.34
C GLU A 116 9.03 -17.62 -7.12
N VAL A 117 7.97 -18.41 -7.32
CA VAL A 117 7.30 -19.24 -6.31
C VAL A 117 7.26 -20.72 -6.78
N PRO A 118 6.93 -21.70 -5.92
CA PRO A 118 6.74 -23.08 -6.34
C PRO A 118 5.65 -23.22 -7.40
N GLU A 119 5.84 -24.15 -8.36
CA GLU A 119 4.92 -24.36 -9.49
C GLU A 119 3.49 -24.71 -9.08
N ASN A 120 3.33 -25.38 -7.93
CA ASN A 120 2.03 -25.77 -7.38
C ASN A 120 1.33 -24.64 -6.60
N THR A 121 1.91 -23.44 -6.53
CA THR A 121 1.28 -22.28 -5.87
C THR A 121 -0.02 -21.93 -6.58
N PRO A 122 -1.17 -21.87 -5.86
CA PRO A 122 -2.44 -21.44 -6.45
C PRO A 122 -2.35 -19.99 -6.89
N VAL A 123 -2.83 -19.69 -8.10
CA VAL A 123 -2.87 -18.31 -8.61
C VAL A 123 -4.29 -17.77 -8.61
N SER A 124 -4.45 -16.62 -7.96
CA SER A 124 -5.69 -15.83 -7.97
C SER A 124 -5.35 -14.38 -7.66
N ASN A 125 -6.11 -13.44 -8.20
CA ASN A 125 -5.95 -12.00 -7.90
C ASN A 125 -4.52 -11.48 -8.10
N LEU A 126 -3.90 -11.81 -9.23
CA LEU A 126 -2.59 -11.27 -9.61
C LEU A 126 -2.70 -9.76 -9.85
N PHE A 127 -1.66 -9.02 -9.53
CA PHE A 127 -1.59 -7.59 -9.79
C PHE A 127 -0.15 -7.13 -10.09
N THR A 128 -0.03 -5.97 -10.70
CA THR A 128 1.25 -5.29 -10.93
C THR A 128 1.38 -4.09 -9.99
N SER A 129 2.59 -3.58 -9.82
CA SER A 129 2.87 -2.43 -8.92
C SER A 129 2.16 -1.12 -9.28
N SER A 130 1.47 -1.07 -10.43
CA SER A 130 0.58 0.03 -10.81
C SER A 130 -0.82 -0.54 -11.02
N SER A 131 -1.82 0.13 -10.48
CA SER A 131 -3.24 -0.18 -10.70
C SER A 131 -3.72 0.07 -12.14
N LEU A 132 -2.82 0.53 -12.99
CA LEU A 132 -3.06 0.79 -14.41
C LEU A 132 -2.32 -0.26 -15.25
N SER A 133 -2.87 -0.56 -16.42
CA SER A 133 -2.24 -1.37 -17.45
C SER A 133 -0.76 -0.99 -17.62
N ARG A 134 0.14 -1.94 -17.41
CA ARG A 134 1.58 -1.71 -17.48
C ARG A 134 2.17 -2.25 -18.77
N THR A 135 2.87 -1.41 -19.49
CA THR A 135 3.62 -1.82 -20.69
C THR A 135 4.87 -2.60 -20.29
N LEU A 136 5.01 -3.80 -20.85
CA LEU A 136 6.20 -4.63 -20.70
C LEU A 136 7.35 -4.09 -21.55
N SER A 137 8.55 -4.27 -21.05
CA SER A 137 9.79 -3.95 -21.75
C SER A 137 10.78 -5.10 -21.60
N ALA A 138 11.98 -4.95 -22.12
CA ALA A 138 13.09 -5.88 -21.89
C ALA A 138 13.49 -5.96 -20.39
N SER A 139 13.10 -4.97 -19.59
CA SER A 139 13.30 -5.00 -18.13
C SER A 139 12.28 -5.92 -17.47
N LYS A 140 12.73 -6.68 -16.48
CA LYS A 140 11.86 -7.59 -15.70
C LYS A 140 10.80 -6.81 -14.96
N THR A 141 9.55 -7.13 -15.22
CA THR A 141 8.37 -6.56 -14.56
C THR A 141 7.81 -7.60 -13.58
N PRO A 142 7.79 -7.33 -12.28
CA PRO A 142 7.23 -8.26 -11.31
C PRO A 142 5.71 -8.25 -11.34
N VAL A 143 5.12 -9.42 -11.21
CA VAL A 143 3.69 -9.68 -11.01
C VAL A 143 3.52 -10.30 -9.64
N TYR A 144 2.66 -9.74 -8.85
CA TYR A 144 2.43 -10.09 -7.46
C TYR A 144 1.12 -10.83 -7.28
N ILE A 145 1.03 -11.62 -6.22
CA ILE A 145 -0.22 -12.19 -5.74
C ILE A 145 -0.63 -11.49 -4.45
N ALA A 146 -1.90 -11.11 -4.35
CA ALA A 146 -2.44 -10.60 -3.10
C ALA A 146 -2.67 -11.78 -2.15
N ASP A 147 -1.81 -11.94 -1.17
CA ASP A 147 -2.07 -12.85 -0.05
C ASP A 147 -3.09 -12.19 0.89
N THR A 148 -4.34 -12.61 0.78
CA THR A 148 -5.41 -12.14 1.66
C THR A 148 -5.33 -12.70 3.08
N SER A 149 -4.46 -13.70 3.33
CA SER A 149 -4.26 -14.30 4.65
C SER A 149 -3.27 -13.52 5.52
N GLN A 150 -2.44 -12.68 4.92
CA GLN A 150 -1.39 -11.92 5.59
C GLN A 150 -1.76 -10.43 5.71
N VAL A 151 -2.82 -10.14 6.44
CA VAL A 151 -3.01 -8.79 6.97
C VAL A 151 -2.02 -8.63 8.11
N HIS A 152 -0.78 -8.26 7.79
CA HIS A 152 0.15 -7.81 8.81
C HIS A 152 -0.39 -6.52 9.39
N SER A 153 -0.79 -6.56 10.67
CA SER A 153 -1.19 -5.36 11.38
C SER A 153 0.01 -4.39 11.39
N ILE A 154 -0.27 -3.10 11.36
CA ILE A 154 0.75 -2.02 11.41
C ILE A 154 1.70 -2.19 12.60
N GLU A 155 1.27 -2.87 13.66
CA GLU A 155 2.10 -3.21 14.83
C GLU A 155 3.22 -4.18 14.52
N ASN A 156 3.01 -5.16 13.65
CA ASN A 156 4.05 -6.11 13.26
C ASN A 156 5.13 -5.46 12.40
N VAL A 157 4.76 -4.51 11.55
CA VAL A 157 5.71 -3.73 10.75
C VAL A 157 6.55 -2.80 11.65
N ARG A 158 5.92 -2.22 12.67
CA ARG A 158 6.60 -1.33 13.62
C ARG A 158 7.62 -2.08 14.49
N SER A 159 7.31 -3.29 14.91
CA SER A 159 8.24 -4.12 15.70
C SER A 159 9.42 -4.63 14.86
N ALA A 160 9.21 -4.92 13.57
CA ALA A 160 10.25 -5.33 12.64
C ALA A 160 11.23 -4.18 12.26
N LEU A 161 10.78 -2.93 12.36
CA LEU A 161 11.61 -1.74 12.09
C LEU A 161 12.39 -1.25 13.33
N GLN A 162 12.11 -1.82 14.51
CA GLN A 162 12.77 -1.46 15.79
C GLN A 162 13.79 -2.50 16.26
N SER A 163 13.91 -3.61 15.55
CA SER A 163 14.93 -4.65 15.76
C SER A 163 16.13 -4.43 14.82
#